data_8f404294207af338383784843c4609e5
#
_entry.id   8f404294207af338383784843c4609e5
#
_cell.length_a   1.000
_cell.length_b   1.000
_cell.length_c   1.000
_cell.angle_alpha   90.00
_cell.angle_beta   90.00
_cell.angle_gamma   90.00
#
_symmetry.space_group_name_H-M   'P 1'
#
loop_
_entity.id
_entity.type
_entity.pdbx_description
1 polymer ?
#
loop_
_entity_poly.entity_id
_entity_poly.type
_entity_poly.pdbx_seq_one_letter_code
_entity_poly.pdbx_strand_id
1 'polypeptide(L)'
;MGGLSQKDSFAGRDVRLYCSLLVAFVLFLFPSFGYGADLIQPKVLVIATYETGKDRGDVPGELQYWVEREHLDQAIKVQGIDHPILTNGKGLYAMISGTTSRSAVQMMALAMDPRFDLRQTYFLLSGIGGADPHQVTVASAVWIRQVVDGDPAFEIDSRETPASWPYGTIALGATEPGKVPANVDSAPAAGVSDDGAGGVGRIVYNLNPSLVDWAYQLTKDVKLPDDDALAAQRLRFKDFANTQLKPSVLEGDSLGTDHFWHGAIMTRWAEDWVRLYTRGSGSLAVSDCEDQGIVLAMQELDKLGRVDAKRLLVLRTTSNFVMPPPGVSAEKSLFDNLASSPGYLPALDANYKVGSVVVSAILQNWEQYKNQVP
;
A
#
# COMPACT_ATOMS: atom_id res chain seq x y z
N MET A 1 69.54 -58.56 8.83
CA MET A 1 70.47 -57.91 9.74
C MET A 1 69.78 -56.73 10.31
N GLY A 2 69.26 -56.83 11.40
CA GLY A 2 69.67 -56.47 12.77
C GLY A 2 69.20 -55.10 13.03
N GLY A 3 68.53 -54.70 14.04
CA GLY A 3 68.04 -55.22 15.28
C GLY A 3 67.58 -54.13 16.17
N LEU A 4 66.56 -54.42 17.00
CA LEU A 4 66.37 -53.98 18.38
C LEU A 4 66.19 -52.44 18.65
N SER A 5 65.07 -52.08 19.16
CA SER A 5 64.59 -52.08 20.57
C SER A 5 64.77 -50.70 21.24
N GLN A 6 63.76 -50.06 21.70
CA GLN A 6 63.42 -50.05 23.13
C GLN A 6 62.23 -49.09 23.39
N LYS A 7 61.36 -49.51 24.25
CA LYS A 7 60.29 -48.84 24.94
C LYS A 7 60.78 -47.57 25.68
N ASP A 8 59.95 -46.60 25.80
CA ASP A 8 59.69 -46.13 27.14
C ASP A 8 58.30 -45.41 27.18
N SER A 9 57.49 -45.87 28.09
CA SER A 9 56.25 -45.35 28.55
C SER A 9 56.53 -44.21 29.49
N PHE A 10 55.84 -43.10 29.32
CA PHE A 10 55.53 -42.21 30.45
C PHE A 10 54.22 -41.44 30.23
N ALA A 11 53.31 -41.67 31.17
CA ALA A 11 52.36 -40.79 31.77
C ALA A 11 51.21 -40.24 30.92
N GLY A 12 50.19 -41.05 30.78
CA GLY A 12 48.81 -40.56 30.75
C GLY A 12 48.35 -40.24 32.18
N ARG A 13 48.33 -39.01 32.54
CA ARG A 13 47.57 -38.38 33.64
C ARG A 13 47.85 -36.89 33.57
N ASP A 14 46.92 -36.15 32.99
CA ASP A 14 46.70 -34.70 33.29
C ASP A 14 45.86 -34.00 32.24
N VAL A 15 45.37 -34.72 31.20
CA VAL A 15 44.54 -34.06 30.15
C VAL A 15 43.04 -34.01 30.52
N ARG A 16 42.61 -34.74 31.55
CA ARG A 16 41.17 -34.76 31.92
C ARG A 16 40.74 -33.65 32.90
N LEU A 17 41.68 -32.92 33.50
CA LEU A 17 41.33 -31.85 34.44
C LEU A 17 41.18 -30.46 33.77
N TYR A 18 41.76 -30.25 32.61
CA TYR A 18 41.68 -28.96 31.91
C TYR A 18 40.45 -28.81 30.97
N CYS A 19 39.87 -29.90 30.50
CA CYS A 19 38.65 -29.86 29.70
C CYS A 19 37.39 -29.61 30.53
N SER A 20 37.37 -29.90 31.82
CA SER A 20 36.19 -29.67 32.66
C SER A 20 36.09 -28.24 33.19
N LEU A 21 37.14 -27.47 33.18
CA LEU A 21 37.16 -26.08 33.60
C LEU A 21 36.88 -25.10 32.44
N LEU A 22 37.09 -25.50 31.18
CA LEU A 22 36.77 -24.65 30.04
C LEU A 22 35.30 -24.72 29.63
N VAL A 23 34.59 -25.80 29.95
CA VAL A 23 33.14 -25.93 29.68
C VAL A 23 32.30 -25.15 30.72
N ALA A 24 32.80 -24.93 31.92
CA ALA A 24 32.09 -24.17 32.95
C ALA A 24 32.20 -22.64 32.76
N PHE A 25 33.18 -22.14 31.99
CA PHE A 25 33.39 -20.71 31.79
C PHE A 25 32.69 -20.14 30.55
N VAL A 26 32.24 -20.98 29.61
CA VAL A 26 31.50 -20.59 28.40
C VAL A 26 29.99 -20.43 28.68
N LEU A 27 29.47 -20.96 29.80
CA LEU A 27 28.05 -20.88 30.16
C LEU A 27 27.66 -19.61 30.95
N PHE A 28 28.63 -18.71 31.26
CA PHE A 28 28.38 -17.49 32.04
C PHE A 28 28.49 -16.18 31.23
N LEU A 29 28.64 -16.24 29.90
CA LEU A 29 28.71 -15.05 29.04
C LEU A 29 27.58 -14.96 28.01
N PHE A 30 26.43 -15.59 28.27
CA PHE A 30 25.22 -15.09 27.63
C PHE A 30 24.79 -13.88 28.43
N PRO A 31 24.84 -12.68 27.86
CA PRO A 31 24.16 -11.56 28.49
C PRO A 31 22.71 -12.01 28.64
N SER A 32 22.22 -12.06 29.86
CA SER A 32 20.79 -12.06 30.12
C SER A 32 20.25 -10.87 29.37
N PHE A 33 19.69 -11.09 28.20
CA PHE A 33 18.87 -10.08 27.53
C PHE A 33 17.77 -9.77 28.53
N GLY A 34 17.94 -8.61 29.14
CA GLY A 34 17.07 -8.10 30.17
C GLY A 34 15.62 -8.16 29.72
N TYR A 35 14.77 -8.29 30.69
CA TYR A 35 13.31 -8.15 30.67
C TYR A 35 12.81 -7.48 29.40
N GLY A 36 12.08 -8.22 28.59
CA GLY A 36 11.53 -7.73 27.37
C GLY A 36 10.71 -6.47 27.65
N ALA A 37 11.11 -5.36 27.08
CA ALA A 37 10.21 -4.24 26.93
C ALA A 37 8.92 -4.78 26.30
N ASP A 38 7.78 -4.42 26.85
CA ASP A 38 6.49 -4.83 26.30
C ASP A 38 6.47 -4.49 24.82
N LEU A 39 6.07 -5.47 23.99
CA LEU A 39 5.98 -5.29 22.55
C LEU A 39 4.97 -4.18 22.25
N ILE A 40 5.31 -3.34 21.30
CA ILE A 40 4.40 -2.33 20.76
C ILE A 40 3.40 -3.09 19.88
N GLN A 41 2.13 -3.02 20.26
CA GLN A 41 1.03 -3.71 19.59
C GLN A 41 -0.01 -2.70 19.10
N PRO A 42 0.17 -2.09 17.91
CA PRO A 42 -0.83 -1.22 17.35
C PRO A 42 -2.13 -1.98 17.12
N LYS A 43 -3.26 -1.39 17.52
CA LYS A 43 -4.57 -1.90 17.15
C LYS A 43 -4.91 -1.53 15.70
N VAL A 44 -4.65 -0.26 15.36
CA VAL A 44 -4.79 0.26 14.01
C VAL A 44 -3.53 1.04 13.64
N LEU A 45 -3.01 0.79 12.44
CA LEU A 45 -1.97 1.58 11.81
C LEU A 45 -2.54 2.24 10.55
N VAL A 46 -2.62 3.56 10.58
CA VAL A 46 -2.92 4.37 9.40
C VAL A 46 -1.63 4.56 8.60
N ILE A 47 -1.69 4.30 7.32
CA ILE A 47 -0.58 4.45 6.38
C ILE A 47 -0.94 5.61 5.46
N ALA A 48 -0.30 6.76 5.66
CA ALA A 48 -0.27 7.86 4.71
C ALA A 48 0.94 7.67 3.79
N THR A 49 0.89 8.19 2.58
CA THR A 49 1.99 8.00 1.64
C THR A 49 2.93 9.20 1.61
N TYR A 50 2.44 10.39 1.91
CA TYR A 50 3.25 11.60 2.02
C TYR A 50 2.66 12.60 3.01
N GLU A 51 3.48 13.57 3.40
CA GLU A 51 3.07 14.80 4.09
C GLU A 51 3.79 16.00 3.46
N THR A 52 3.15 17.16 3.52
CA THR A 52 3.70 18.39 2.97
C THR A 52 4.18 19.28 4.11
N GLY A 53 5.51 19.44 4.23
CA GLY A 53 6.09 20.32 5.28
C GLY A 53 6.09 19.69 6.66
N LYS A 54 5.21 20.11 7.56
CA LYS A 54 5.13 19.64 8.94
C LYS A 54 3.91 18.73 9.15
N ASP A 55 3.96 17.93 10.18
CA ASP A 55 2.82 17.09 10.56
C ASP A 55 1.60 17.88 11.07
N ARG A 56 1.73 19.21 11.27
CA ARG A 56 0.68 20.08 11.84
C ARG A 56 0.82 21.53 11.40
N GLY A 57 -0.31 22.18 11.20
CA GLY A 57 -0.42 23.64 11.21
C GLY A 57 0.04 24.35 9.94
N ASP A 58 0.25 23.63 8.85
CA ASP A 58 0.55 24.20 7.53
C ASP A 58 -0.37 23.60 6.45
N VAL A 59 0.06 23.54 5.20
CA VAL A 59 -0.73 22.92 4.13
C VAL A 59 -0.70 21.41 4.31
N PRO A 60 -1.84 20.74 4.54
CA PRO A 60 -1.84 19.31 4.84
C PRO A 60 -1.47 18.45 3.63
N GLY A 61 -0.70 17.38 3.89
CA GLY A 61 -0.69 16.18 3.09
C GLY A 61 -1.68 15.15 3.65
N GLU A 62 -1.38 13.87 3.48
CA GLU A 62 -2.28 12.78 3.87
C GLU A 62 -2.27 12.48 5.37
N LEU A 63 -1.20 12.82 6.08
CA LEU A 63 -1.02 12.50 7.49
C LEU A 63 -1.61 13.56 8.43
N GLN A 64 -1.51 14.86 8.10
CA GLN A 64 -1.75 15.96 9.03
C GLN A 64 -3.11 15.88 9.72
N TYR A 65 -4.21 15.60 9.00
CA TYR A 65 -5.54 15.51 9.62
C TYR A 65 -5.65 14.37 10.63
N TRP A 66 -4.94 13.25 10.41
CA TRP A 66 -4.85 12.17 11.40
C TRP A 66 -4.10 12.62 12.65
N VAL A 67 -2.98 13.31 12.48
CA VAL A 67 -2.17 13.80 13.60
C VAL A 67 -2.92 14.80 14.45
N GLU A 68 -3.56 15.77 13.81
CA GLU A 68 -4.25 16.86 14.51
C GLU A 68 -5.53 16.40 15.21
N ARG A 69 -6.36 15.63 14.52
CA ARG A 69 -7.70 15.27 14.99
C ARG A 69 -7.70 14.08 15.94
N GLU A 70 -6.72 13.18 15.83
CA GLU A 70 -6.56 12.01 16.71
C GLU A 70 -5.50 12.21 17.79
N HIS A 71 -4.88 13.40 17.87
CA HIS A 71 -3.87 13.75 18.86
C HIS A 71 -2.70 12.75 18.88
N LEU A 72 -2.10 12.49 17.72
CA LEU A 72 -0.94 11.59 17.62
C LEU A 72 0.33 12.34 18.07
N ASP A 73 0.46 12.57 19.38
CA ASP A 73 1.46 13.46 19.98
C ASP A 73 2.78 12.76 20.35
N GLN A 74 2.82 11.43 20.26
CA GLN A 74 4.00 10.63 20.60
C GLN A 74 4.66 10.12 19.31
N ALA A 75 6.00 10.14 19.28
CA ALA A 75 6.79 9.75 18.11
C ALA A 75 7.74 8.59 18.49
N ILE A 76 7.74 7.55 17.65
CA ILE A 76 8.60 6.38 17.79
C ILE A 76 9.51 6.29 16.56
N LYS A 77 10.81 6.44 16.77
CA LYS A 77 11.79 6.25 15.70
C LYS A 77 11.99 4.76 15.42
N VAL A 78 11.92 4.40 14.15
CA VAL A 78 12.17 3.05 13.64
C VAL A 78 13.34 3.14 12.66
N GLN A 79 14.28 2.21 12.77
CA GLN A 79 15.43 2.19 11.87
C GLN A 79 14.99 1.81 10.46
N GLY A 80 15.43 2.58 9.47
CA GLY A 80 15.08 2.37 8.07
C GLY A 80 13.75 2.98 7.66
N ILE A 81 13.09 3.75 8.56
CA ILE A 81 11.92 4.55 8.26
C ILE A 81 12.28 6.03 8.37
N ASP A 82 11.96 6.79 7.34
CA ASP A 82 12.35 8.19 7.23
C ASP A 82 11.60 9.09 8.20
N HIS A 83 10.30 8.85 8.38
CA HIS A 83 9.43 9.59 9.27
C HIS A 83 9.06 8.75 10.49
N PRO A 84 9.10 9.29 11.74
CA PRO A 84 8.75 8.52 12.92
C PRO A 84 7.30 8.02 12.86
N ILE A 85 7.04 6.86 13.46
CA ILE A 85 5.68 6.39 13.70
C ILE A 85 5.05 7.25 14.77
N LEU A 86 3.88 7.82 14.49
CA LEU A 86 3.14 8.66 15.43
C LEU A 86 2.03 7.88 16.13
N THR A 87 1.72 8.21 17.38
CA THR A 87 0.66 7.53 18.14
C THR A 87 0.04 8.43 19.21
N ASN A 88 -1.21 8.14 19.57
CA ASN A 88 -1.88 8.73 20.72
C ASN A 88 -1.74 7.88 22.01
N GLY A 89 -1.00 6.77 21.95
CA GLY A 89 -0.85 5.84 23.09
C GLY A 89 -2.11 5.02 23.42
N LYS A 90 -3.20 5.12 22.62
CA LYS A 90 -4.47 4.44 22.85
C LYS A 90 -4.75 3.31 21.82
N GLY A 91 -3.72 2.92 21.08
CA GLY A 91 -3.80 1.85 20.07
C GLY A 91 -3.90 2.34 18.63
N LEU A 92 -4.04 3.65 18.38
CA LEU A 92 -3.92 4.23 17.06
C LEU A 92 -2.49 4.68 16.80
N TYR A 93 -1.98 4.26 15.64
CA TYR A 93 -0.67 4.61 15.12
C TYR A 93 -0.81 5.12 13.69
N ALA A 94 0.12 5.95 13.25
CA ALA A 94 0.20 6.41 11.88
C ALA A 94 1.65 6.46 11.40
N MET A 95 1.86 6.23 10.10
CA MET A 95 3.16 6.31 9.45
C MET A 95 3.05 7.01 8.10
N ILE A 96 4.19 7.47 7.60
CA ILE A 96 4.38 7.83 6.19
C ILE A 96 5.16 6.68 5.54
N SER A 97 4.57 6.07 4.51
CA SER A 97 5.22 4.97 3.78
C SER A 97 6.14 5.44 2.66
N GLY A 98 6.07 6.72 2.28
CA GLY A 98 6.65 7.20 1.04
C GLY A 98 5.78 6.84 -0.17
N THR A 99 6.09 7.45 -1.31
CA THR A 99 5.38 7.25 -2.58
C THR A 99 6.04 6.15 -3.41
N THR A 100 5.30 5.62 -4.38
CA THR A 100 5.71 4.57 -5.31
C THR A 100 5.94 3.21 -4.61
N SER A 101 6.51 2.24 -5.28
CA SER A 101 6.89 0.94 -4.71
C SER A 101 7.86 1.05 -3.51
N ARG A 102 8.46 2.24 -3.27
CA ARG A 102 9.25 2.53 -2.06
C ARG A 102 8.46 2.36 -0.78
N SER A 103 7.15 2.53 -0.85
CA SER A 103 6.22 2.27 0.25
C SER A 103 6.38 0.84 0.81
N ALA A 104 6.66 -0.14 -0.04
CA ALA A 104 6.94 -1.51 0.37
C ALA A 104 8.16 -1.60 1.32
N VAL A 105 9.22 -0.85 1.03
CA VAL A 105 10.45 -0.85 1.86
C VAL A 105 10.17 -0.33 3.27
N GLN A 106 9.39 0.74 3.39
CA GLN A 106 9.04 1.32 4.68
C GLN A 106 8.17 0.35 5.51
N MET A 107 7.19 -0.31 4.85
CA MET A 107 6.36 -1.33 5.48
C MET A 107 7.18 -2.52 5.95
N MET A 108 8.11 -3.02 5.13
CA MET A 108 9.02 -4.11 5.50
C MET A 108 9.91 -3.70 6.69
N ALA A 109 10.46 -2.48 6.69
CA ALA A 109 11.30 -1.98 7.78
C ALA A 109 10.53 -1.93 9.11
N LEU A 110 9.28 -1.44 9.11
CA LEU A 110 8.44 -1.42 10.30
C LEU A 110 8.14 -2.83 10.82
N ALA A 111 7.68 -3.71 9.94
CA ALA A 111 7.22 -5.03 10.36
C ALA A 111 8.37 -5.95 10.77
N MET A 112 9.59 -5.67 10.33
CA MET A 112 10.80 -6.42 10.75
C MET A 112 11.44 -5.85 12.01
N ASP A 113 11.04 -4.69 12.52
CA ASP A 113 11.52 -4.16 13.79
C ASP A 113 11.01 -5.06 14.95
N PRO A 114 11.91 -5.66 15.75
CA PRO A 114 11.53 -6.63 16.77
C PRO A 114 10.71 -6.04 17.92
N ARG A 115 10.63 -4.73 18.04
CA ARG A 115 9.80 -4.03 19.05
C ARG A 115 8.31 -4.09 18.72
N PHE A 116 7.94 -4.37 17.45
CA PHE A 116 6.55 -4.35 17.02
C PHE A 116 6.00 -5.77 16.83
N ASP A 117 4.79 -5.98 17.32
CA ASP A 117 3.96 -7.13 16.99
C ASP A 117 2.71 -6.66 16.24
N LEU A 118 2.70 -6.89 14.94
CA LEU A 118 1.68 -6.39 14.02
C LEU A 118 0.66 -7.47 13.60
N ARG A 119 0.72 -8.66 14.17
CA ARG A 119 -0.10 -9.82 13.75
C ARG A 119 -1.61 -9.62 13.91
N GLN A 120 -2.02 -8.77 14.83
CA GLN A 120 -3.44 -8.45 15.03
C GLN A 120 -3.81 -7.03 14.57
N THR A 121 -2.83 -6.25 14.10
CA THR A 121 -3.01 -4.88 13.68
C THR A 121 -3.90 -4.81 12.43
N TYR A 122 -4.86 -3.89 12.45
CA TYR A 122 -5.55 -3.45 11.24
C TYR A 122 -4.75 -2.36 10.55
N PHE A 123 -4.63 -2.45 9.26
CA PHE A 123 -3.92 -1.49 8.43
C PHE A 123 -4.93 -0.71 7.60
N LEU A 124 -4.87 0.60 7.64
CA LEU A 124 -5.65 1.49 6.80
C LEU A 124 -4.70 2.29 5.93
N LEU A 125 -4.51 1.89 4.68
CA LEU A 125 -3.89 2.75 3.68
C LEU A 125 -4.88 3.87 3.36
N SER A 126 -4.48 5.09 3.66
CA SER A 126 -5.33 6.28 3.72
C SER A 126 -4.69 7.38 2.88
N GLY A 127 -5.06 7.45 1.60
CA GLY A 127 -4.43 8.34 0.65
C GLY A 127 -5.38 8.96 -0.36
N ILE A 128 -4.87 9.92 -1.13
CA ILE A 128 -5.58 10.49 -2.27
C ILE A 128 -5.21 9.77 -3.57
N GLY A 129 -5.96 10.02 -4.64
CA GLY A 129 -5.68 9.48 -5.96
C GLY A 129 -6.43 10.23 -7.06
N GLY A 130 -6.16 9.85 -8.30
CA GLY A 130 -6.81 10.40 -9.47
C GLY A 130 -8.08 9.62 -9.84
N ALA A 131 -9.20 10.31 -10.04
CA ALA A 131 -10.47 9.72 -10.44
C ALA A 131 -10.51 9.38 -11.93
N ASP A 132 -11.01 8.21 -12.28
CA ASP A 132 -11.50 7.98 -13.64
C ASP A 132 -12.86 8.67 -13.80
N PRO A 133 -13.00 9.67 -14.70
CA PRO A 133 -14.27 10.37 -14.88
C PRO A 133 -15.40 9.50 -15.42
N HIS A 134 -15.10 8.32 -15.98
CA HIS A 134 -16.12 7.36 -16.40
C HIS A 134 -16.79 6.67 -15.21
N GLN A 135 -16.14 6.63 -14.03
CA GLN A 135 -16.60 5.88 -12.85
C GLN A 135 -16.90 6.77 -11.66
N VAL A 136 -16.07 7.77 -11.35
CA VAL A 136 -16.08 8.47 -10.07
C VAL A 136 -15.96 9.98 -10.25
N THR A 137 -16.59 10.75 -9.39
CA THR A 137 -16.39 12.20 -9.31
C THR A 137 -15.30 12.56 -8.29
N VAL A 138 -14.70 13.76 -8.46
CA VAL A 138 -13.67 14.26 -7.50
C VAL A 138 -14.26 14.48 -6.11
N ALA A 139 -13.40 14.39 -5.09
CA ALA A 139 -13.71 14.43 -3.66
C ALA A 139 -14.56 13.24 -3.17
N SER A 140 -14.76 12.19 -3.98
CA SER A 140 -15.37 10.94 -3.53
C SER A 140 -14.35 10.08 -2.77
N ALA A 141 -14.85 9.21 -1.91
CA ALA A 141 -14.06 8.23 -1.16
C ALA A 141 -14.35 6.82 -1.69
N VAL A 142 -13.32 6.08 -2.03
CA VAL A 142 -13.42 4.75 -2.64
C VAL A 142 -12.74 3.72 -1.74
N TRP A 143 -13.50 2.78 -1.22
CA TRP A 143 -12.99 1.55 -0.62
C TRP A 143 -12.54 0.62 -1.73
N ILE A 144 -11.25 0.30 -1.76
CA ILE A 144 -10.67 -0.50 -2.84
C ILE A 144 -10.95 -1.99 -2.58
N ARG A 145 -11.44 -2.67 -3.61
CA ARG A 145 -11.69 -4.12 -3.61
C ARG A 145 -10.52 -4.89 -4.19
N GLN A 146 -9.96 -4.37 -5.28
CA GLN A 146 -8.81 -4.94 -5.97
C GLN A 146 -7.80 -3.84 -6.26
N VAL A 147 -6.54 -4.12 -5.97
CA VAL A 147 -5.41 -3.31 -6.40
C VAL A 147 -4.80 -4.00 -7.62
N VAL A 148 -4.65 -3.25 -8.70
CA VAL A 148 -4.01 -3.75 -9.92
C VAL A 148 -2.67 -3.04 -10.10
N ASP A 149 -1.62 -3.82 -10.28
CA ASP A 149 -0.28 -3.32 -10.55
C ASP A 149 -0.13 -3.00 -12.04
N GLY A 150 0.17 -1.75 -12.36
CA GLY A 150 0.32 -1.25 -13.72
C GLY A 150 1.76 -1.26 -14.24
N ASP A 151 2.75 -1.55 -13.39
CA ASP A 151 4.16 -1.43 -13.76
C ASP A 151 4.71 -2.62 -14.57
N PRO A 152 4.29 -3.88 -14.33
CA PRO A 152 4.82 -5.01 -15.07
C PRO A 152 4.32 -5.06 -16.51
N ALA A 153 4.92 -4.25 -17.39
CA ALA A 153 4.52 -4.06 -18.78
C ALA A 153 5.73 -3.95 -19.72
N PHE A 154 5.50 -4.20 -21.01
CA PHE A 154 6.34 -3.65 -22.07
C PHE A 154 5.78 -2.31 -22.50
N GLU A 155 6.63 -1.34 -22.79
CA GLU A 155 6.23 -0.03 -23.28
C GLU A 155 6.98 0.34 -24.54
N ILE A 156 6.24 0.82 -25.54
CA ILE A 156 6.74 1.42 -26.76
C ILE A 156 6.10 2.81 -26.85
N ASP A 157 6.88 3.83 -27.17
CA ASP A 157 6.36 5.19 -27.37
C ASP A 157 5.21 5.14 -28.37
N SER A 158 4.05 5.71 -28.02
CA SER A 158 2.84 5.66 -28.85
C SER A 158 3.04 6.27 -30.24
N ARG A 159 4.09 7.09 -30.45
CA ARG A 159 4.47 7.65 -31.76
C ARG A 159 5.17 6.62 -32.69
N GLU A 160 5.70 5.53 -32.10
CA GLU A 160 6.44 4.47 -32.79
C GLU A 160 5.61 3.19 -32.94
N THR A 161 4.40 3.16 -32.40
CA THR A 161 3.50 2.01 -32.49
C THR A 161 2.77 1.95 -33.83
N PRO A 162 2.27 0.78 -34.28
CA PRO A 162 1.34 0.68 -35.39
C PRO A 162 0.14 1.62 -35.20
N ALA A 163 -0.32 2.28 -36.28
CA ALA A 163 -1.44 3.22 -36.23
C ALA A 163 -2.77 2.61 -35.74
N SER A 164 -2.88 1.27 -35.75
CA SER A 164 -4.03 0.54 -35.20
C SER A 164 -4.01 0.37 -33.69
N TRP A 165 -2.87 0.63 -33.04
CA TRP A 165 -2.75 0.47 -31.57
C TRP A 165 -3.28 1.71 -30.86
N PRO A 166 -4.09 1.52 -29.81
CA PRO A 166 -4.65 2.65 -29.07
C PRO A 166 -3.63 3.32 -28.13
N TYR A 167 -2.59 2.59 -27.74
CA TYR A 167 -1.50 3.01 -26.81
C TYR A 167 -0.30 2.07 -26.97
N GLY A 168 0.82 2.41 -26.35
CA GLY A 168 2.07 1.65 -26.46
C GLY A 168 2.36 0.66 -25.33
N THR A 169 1.50 0.56 -24.31
CA THR A 169 1.69 -0.34 -23.16
C THR A 169 1.10 -1.72 -23.42
N ILE A 170 1.88 -2.76 -23.22
CA ILE A 170 1.55 -4.14 -23.59
C ILE A 170 1.78 -5.05 -22.38
N ALA A 171 0.85 -5.95 -22.11
CA ALA A 171 1.02 -6.96 -21.08
C ALA A 171 2.24 -7.83 -21.30
N LEU A 172 2.98 -8.18 -20.25
CA LEU A 172 4.14 -9.07 -20.36
C LEU A 172 3.72 -10.40 -21.02
N GLY A 173 4.48 -10.80 -22.05
CA GLY A 173 4.19 -11.98 -22.85
C GLY A 173 3.09 -11.84 -23.89
N ALA A 174 2.41 -10.70 -23.98
CA ALA A 174 1.55 -10.35 -25.12
C ALA A 174 2.35 -9.69 -26.24
N THR A 175 1.74 -9.57 -27.42
CA THR A 175 2.35 -8.99 -28.64
C THR A 175 1.62 -7.75 -29.12
N GLU A 176 0.53 -7.37 -28.49
CA GLU A 176 -0.28 -6.19 -28.83
C GLU A 176 -1.08 -5.71 -27.59
N PRO A 177 -1.48 -4.43 -27.56
CA PRO A 177 -2.30 -3.88 -26.47
C PRO A 177 -3.65 -4.58 -26.32
N GLY A 178 -4.17 -4.61 -25.08
CA GLY A 178 -5.47 -5.20 -24.77
C GLY A 178 -5.52 -6.73 -24.85
N LYS A 179 -4.38 -7.40 -24.94
CA LYS A 179 -4.24 -8.86 -24.87
C LYS A 179 -3.49 -9.28 -23.63
N VAL A 180 -3.89 -10.41 -23.08
CA VAL A 180 -3.06 -11.18 -22.12
C VAL A 180 -2.56 -12.44 -22.81
N PRO A 181 -1.40 -12.98 -22.41
CA PRO A 181 -0.94 -14.28 -22.89
C PRO A 181 -1.98 -15.35 -22.62
N ALA A 182 -2.15 -16.28 -23.57
CA ALA A 182 -3.13 -17.36 -23.45
C ALA A 182 -2.93 -18.28 -22.24
N ASN A 183 -1.75 -18.24 -21.63
CA ASN A 183 -1.33 -19.09 -20.50
C ASN A 183 -1.25 -18.34 -19.15
N VAL A 184 -1.79 -17.13 -19.05
CA VAL A 184 -1.85 -16.38 -17.77
C VAL A 184 -2.56 -17.18 -16.67
N ASP A 185 -3.40 -18.14 -17.03
CA ASP A 185 -4.11 -19.01 -16.08
C ASP A 185 -3.36 -20.31 -15.72
N SER A 186 -2.37 -20.71 -16.49
CA SER A 186 -1.77 -22.05 -16.38
C SER A 186 -0.24 -22.07 -16.18
N ALA A 187 0.42 -20.99 -16.53
CA ALA A 187 1.83 -20.74 -16.25
C ALA A 187 2.03 -19.23 -16.17
N PRO A 188 2.92 -18.73 -15.32
CA PRO A 188 3.25 -17.33 -15.36
C PRO A 188 3.67 -16.97 -16.80
N ALA A 189 3.01 -16.02 -17.42
CA ALA A 189 3.59 -15.33 -18.57
C ALA A 189 5.00 -14.94 -18.17
N ALA A 190 5.96 -15.01 -19.10
CA ALA A 190 7.37 -14.83 -18.77
C ALA A 190 7.56 -13.70 -17.77
N GLY A 191 7.83 -14.04 -16.53
CA GLY A 191 8.01 -13.08 -15.44
C GLY A 191 6.84 -12.85 -14.50
N VAL A 192 5.65 -13.41 -14.72
CA VAL A 192 4.52 -13.31 -13.79
C VAL A 192 4.32 -14.64 -13.08
N SER A 193 4.48 -14.69 -11.77
CA SER A 193 4.20 -15.87 -10.97
C SER A 193 3.41 -15.52 -9.71
N ASP A 194 2.45 -16.36 -9.34
CA ASP A 194 1.69 -16.18 -8.12
C ASP A 194 2.50 -16.41 -6.84
N ASP A 195 3.64 -17.10 -6.94
CA ASP A 195 4.51 -17.43 -5.82
C ASP A 195 5.70 -16.48 -5.65
N GLY A 196 5.84 -15.50 -6.56
CA GLY A 196 6.93 -14.51 -6.53
C GLY A 196 8.31 -15.10 -6.88
N ALA A 197 8.43 -16.40 -7.21
CA ALA A 197 9.69 -17.06 -7.49
C ALA A 197 10.19 -16.74 -8.89
N GLY A 198 11.01 -15.72 -9.01
CA GLY A 198 11.71 -15.37 -10.26
C GLY A 198 10.88 -14.63 -11.31
N GLY A 199 9.73 -14.08 -10.93
CA GLY A 199 8.86 -13.29 -11.79
C GLY A 199 8.62 -11.88 -11.26
N VAL A 200 7.76 -11.13 -11.94
CA VAL A 200 7.34 -9.78 -11.54
C VAL A 200 6.31 -9.77 -10.40
N GLY A 201 5.93 -10.95 -9.90
CA GLY A 201 4.94 -11.08 -8.86
C GLY A 201 3.50 -11.08 -9.39
N ARG A 202 2.58 -10.85 -8.48
CA ARG A 202 1.15 -10.79 -8.77
C ARG A 202 0.79 -9.43 -9.35
N ILE A 203 -0.13 -9.42 -10.32
CA ILE A 203 -0.67 -8.18 -10.91
C ILE A 203 -1.94 -7.74 -10.19
N VAL A 204 -2.79 -8.67 -9.75
CA VAL A 204 -4.07 -8.35 -9.08
C VAL A 204 -4.04 -8.83 -7.65
N TYR A 205 -4.30 -7.92 -6.74
CA TYR A 205 -4.37 -8.15 -5.30
C TYR A 205 -5.80 -7.96 -4.82
N ASN A 206 -6.47 -9.06 -4.47
CA ASN A 206 -7.82 -9.01 -3.90
C ASN A 206 -7.73 -8.70 -2.41
N LEU A 207 -8.38 -7.63 -1.97
CA LEU A 207 -8.54 -7.33 -0.56
C LEU A 207 -9.61 -8.23 0.07
N ASN A 208 -9.67 -8.28 1.41
CA ASN A 208 -10.67 -9.07 2.11
C ASN A 208 -12.08 -8.50 1.84
N PRO A 209 -12.93 -9.19 1.06
CA PRO A 209 -14.20 -8.62 0.62
C PRO A 209 -15.14 -8.33 1.79
N SER A 210 -15.17 -9.19 2.83
CA SER A 210 -16.02 -8.97 3.99
C SER A 210 -15.62 -7.70 4.75
N LEU A 211 -14.33 -7.47 4.92
CA LEU A 211 -13.81 -6.28 5.60
C LEU A 211 -14.09 -5.01 4.79
N VAL A 212 -13.95 -5.07 3.46
CA VAL A 212 -14.29 -3.95 2.56
C VAL A 212 -15.79 -3.66 2.60
N ASP A 213 -16.63 -4.67 2.46
CA ASP A 213 -18.09 -4.54 2.56
C ASP A 213 -18.51 -3.92 3.91
N TRP A 214 -17.91 -4.39 5.00
CA TRP A 214 -18.16 -3.85 6.34
C TRP A 214 -17.77 -2.37 6.44
N ALA A 215 -16.59 -1.98 5.96
CA ALA A 215 -16.14 -0.60 5.97
C ALA A 215 -17.05 0.30 5.12
N TYR A 216 -17.46 -0.17 3.94
CA TYR A 216 -18.41 0.54 3.09
C TYR A 216 -19.77 0.72 3.78
N GLN A 217 -20.35 -0.33 4.36
CA GLN A 217 -21.65 -0.23 5.05
C GLN A 217 -21.63 0.76 6.22
N LEU A 218 -20.52 0.85 6.96
CA LEU A 218 -20.36 1.83 8.03
C LEU A 218 -20.28 3.28 7.52
N THR A 219 -19.81 3.48 6.30
CA THR A 219 -19.38 4.81 5.83
C THR A 219 -20.16 5.35 4.65
N LYS A 220 -20.97 4.55 3.98
CA LYS A 220 -21.70 4.92 2.74
C LYS A 220 -22.54 6.20 2.84
N ASP A 221 -23.00 6.54 4.04
CA ASP A 221 -23.85 7.71 4.30
C ASP A 221 -23.07 8.92 4.86
N VAL A 222 -21.73 8.81 4.98
CA VAL A 222 -20.88 9.92 5.42
C VAL A 222 -20.95 11.05 4.40
N LYS A 223 -21.24 12.27 4.89
CA LYS A 223 -21.32 13.46 4.04
C LYS A 223 -19.93 13.97 3.74
N LEU A 224 -19.58 13.97 2.47
CA LEU A 224 -18.30 14.43 1.97
C LEU A 224 -18.32 15.92 1.64
N PRO A 225 -17.15 16.60 1.62
CA PRO A 225 -17.03 17.98 1.18
C PRO A 225 -17.55 18.16 -0.24
N ASP A 226 -18.34 19.19 -0.46
CA ASP A 226 -18.80 19.60 -1.78
C ASP A 226 -19.02 21.13 -1.77
N ASP A 227 -18.37 21.83 -2.68
CA ASP A 227 -18.41 23.27 -2.78
C ASP A 227 -18.55 23.75 -4.24
N ASP A 228 -18.63 25.06 -4.41
CA ASP A 228 -18.80 25.67 -5.75
C ASP A 228 -17.60 25.41 -6.66
N ALA A 229 -16.38 25.28 -6.11
CA ALA A 229 -15.18 25.02 -6.91
C ALA A 229 -15.19 23.56 -7.44
N LEU A 230 -15.60 22.61 -6.62
CA LEU A 230 -15.83 21.22 -7.05
C LEU A 230 -16.97 21.14 -8.06
N ALA A 231 -18.07 21.86 -7.85
CA ALA A 231 -19.19 21.91 -8.79
C ALA A 231 -18.73 22.48 -10.14
N ALA A 232 -17.94 23.54 -10.15
CA ALA A 232 -17.38 24.13 -11.38
C ALA A 232 -16.42 23.15 -12.08
N GLN A 233 -15.62 22.37 -11.34
CA GLN A 233 -14.76 21.36 -11.93
C GLN A 233 -15.58 20.25 -12.60
N ARG A 234 -16.64 19.75 -11.96
CA ARG A 234 -17.55 18.76 -12.52
C ARG A 234 -18.18 19.23 -13.84
N LEU A 235 -18.58 20.48 -13.93
CA LEU A 235 -19.17 21.05 -15.15
C LEU A 235 -18.22 21.03 -16.36
N ARG A 236 -16.90 21.03 -16.14
CA ARG A 236 -15.91 20.87 -17.21
C ARG A 236 -15.94 19.47 -17.81
N PHE A 237 -16.45 18.47 -17.09
CA PHE A 237 -16.58 17.06 -17.48
C PHE A 237 -18.05 16.66 -17.71
N LYS A 238 -18.89 17.57 -18.20
CA LYS A 238 -20.34 17.38 -18.38
C LYS A 238 -20.74 16.17 -19.24
N ASP A 239 -19.82 15.73 -20.10
CA ASP A 239 -20.06 14.59 -21.00
C ASP A 239 -19.88 13.23 -20.30
N PHE A 240 -19.41 13.23 -19.05
CA PHE A 240 -19.25 12.06 -18.19
C PHE A 240 -20.31 12.05 -17.10
N ALA A 241 -21.27 11.13 -17.17
CA ALA A 241 -22.43 11.12 -16.28
C ALA A 241 -22.05 11.04 -14.80
N ASN A 242 -21.06 10.19 -14.44
CA ASN A 242 -20.64 9.98 -13.06
C ASN A 242 -19.95 11.21 -12.45
N THR A 243 -19.30 12.03 -13.25
CA THR A 243 -18.69 13.27 -12.73
C THR A 243 -19.71 14.29 -12.27
N GLN A 244 -20.97 14.25 -12.76
CA GLN A 244 -22.03 15.16 -12.39
C GLN A 244 -22.69 14.82 -11.06
N LEU A 245 -22.40 13.67 -10.51
CA LEU A 245 -22.86 13.26 -9.18
C LEU A 245 -22.11 14.04 -8.08
N LYS A 246 -22.73 14.17 -6.92
CA LYS A 246 -22.04 14.70 -5.73
C LYS A 246 -21.03 13.70 -5.21
N PRO A 247 -19.97 14.16 -4.53
CA PRO A 247 -19.04 13.30 -3.84
C PRO A 247 -19.75 12.33 -2.90
N SER A 248 -19.38 11.07 -2.95
CA SER A 248 -19.98 10.00 -2.14
C SER A 248 -18.94 8.92 -1.80
N VAL A 249 -19.29 8.06 -0.85
CA VAL A 249 -18.49 6.87 -0.54
C VAL A 249 -18.91 5.75 -1.47
N LEU A 250 -17.94 5.10 -2.09
CA LEU A 250 -18.10 4.09 -3.11
C LEU A 250 -17.19 2.88 -2.83
N GLU A 251 -17.37 1.82 -3.58
CA GLU A 251 -16.42 0.72 -3.72
C GLU A 251 -15.91 0.73 -5.17
N GLY A 252 -14.65 0.32 -5.37
CA GLY A 252 -14.05 0.28 -6.69
C GLY A 252 -12.67 -0.37 -6.67
N ASP A 253 -11.97 -0.29 -7.79
CA ASP A 253 -10.64 -0.85 -7.93
C ASP A 253 -9.63 0.25 -8.20
N SER A 254 -8.38 0.05 -7.75
CA SER A 254 -7.27 0.96 -8.02
C SER A 254 -6.28 0.38 -9.02
N LEU A 255 -5.62 1.27 -9.74
CA LEU A 255 -4.43 0.99 -10.53
C LEU A 255 -3.26 1.76 -9.92
N GLY A 256 -2.31 1.04 -9.32
CA GLY A 256 -1.07 1.61 -8.81
C GLY A 256 0.05 1.53 -9.83
N THR A 257 0.85 2.61 -9.94
CA THR A 257 2.03 2.68 -10.82
C THR A 257 3.14 3.49 -10.19
N ASP A 258 4.40 3.17 -10.48
CA ASP A 258 5.56 3.91 -9.95
C ASP A 258 5.76 5.31 -10.58
N HIS A 259 4.83 5.75 -11.42
CA HIS A 259 4.87 7.06 -12.06
C HIS A 259 3.48 7.68 -12.17
N PHE A 260 3.42 9.02 -12.11
CA PHE A 260 2.21 9.76 -12.42
C PHE A 260 1.97 9.76 -13.93
N TRP A 261 0.77 9.45 -14.32
CA TRP A 261 0.33 9.56 -15.70
C TRP A 261 -0.96 10.40 -15.79
N HIS A 262 -1.19 10.98 -16.96
CA HIS A 262 -2.37 11.82 -17.22
C HIS A 262 -2.70 11.84 -18.71
N GLY A 263 -3.99 11.77 -19.03
CA GLY A 263 -4.45 11.91 -20.40
C GLY A 263 -5.42 10.81 -20.83
N ALA A 264 -6.24 11.09 -21.86
CA ALA A 264 -7.27 10.18 -22.32
C ALA A 264 -6.72 8.84 -22.86
N ILE A 265 -5.54 8.85 -23.49
CA ILE A 265 -4.89 7.62 -23.98
C ILE A 265 -4.44 6.75 -22.80
N MET A 266 -3.83 7.36 -21.80
CA MET A 266 -3.40 6.64 -20.60
C MET A 266 -4.60 6.16 -19.77
N THR A 267 -5.67 6.93 -19.67
CA THR A 267 -6.91 6.50 -19.01
C THR A 267 -7.48 5.25 -19.70
N ARG A 268 -7.53 5.24 -21.02
CA ARG A 268 -7.98 4.06 -21.78
C ARG A 268 -7.09 2.84 -21.53
N TRP A 269 -5.76 3.02 -21.52
CA TRP A 269 -4.84 1.96 -21.13
C TRP A 269 -5.16 1.41 -19.74
N ALA A 270 -5.32 2.29 -18.76
CA ALA A 270 -5.56 1.91 -17.38
C ALA A 270 -6.89 1.15 -17.20
N GLU A 271 -7.97 1.62 -17.84
CA GLU A 271 -9.27 0.92 -17.87
C GLU A 271 -9.15 -0.47 -18.50
N ASP A 272 -8.49 -0.55 -19.68
CA ASP A 272 -8.24 -1.81 -20.37
C ASP A 272 -7.38 -2.75 -19.51
N TRP A 273 -6.36 -2.22 -18.83
CA TRP A 273 -5.46 -2.98 -17.96
C TRP A 273 -6.19 -3.59 -16.76
N VAL A 274 -6.97 -2.79 -16.04
CA VAL A 274 -7.78 -3.28 -14.92
C VAL A 274 -8.75 -4.35 -15.41
N ARG A 275 -9.52 -4.07 -16.47
CA ARG A 275 -10.48 -5.03 -17.03
C ARG A 275 -9.81 -6.34 -17.47
N LEU A 276 -8.65 -6.25 -18.09
CA LEU A 276 -7.90 -7.37 -18.63
C LEU A 276 -7.46 -8.34 -17.51
N TYR A 277 -6.77 -7.80 -16.53
CA TYR A 277 -6.18 -8.62 -15.46
C TYR A 277 -7.20 -9.07 -14.41
N THR A 278 -8.27 -8.33 -14.20
CA THR A 278 -9.40 -8.76 -13.35
C THR A 278 -10.41 -9.65 -14.10
N ARG A 279 -10.14 -9.97 -15.39
CA ARG A 279 -11.04 -10.77 -16.24
C ARG A 279 -12.44 -10.18 -16.36
N GLY A 280 -12.53 -8.86 -16.35
CA GLY A 280 -13.77 -8.12 -16.45
C GLY A 280 -14.57 -8.00 -15.17
N SER A 281 -14.07 -8.48 -14.03
CA SER A 281 -14.74 -8.32 -12.72
C SER A 281 -14.50 -6.95 -12.11
N GLY A 282 -13.39 -6.27 -12.46
CA GLY A 282 -13.00 -4.97 -11.94
C GLY A 282 -13.23 -3.82 -12.94
N SER A 283 -13.26 -2.61 -12.38
CA SER A 283 -13.31 -1.37 -13.15
C SER A 283 -12.45 -0.30 -12.46
N LEU A 284 -11.64 0.40 -13.24
CA LEU A 284 -10.78 1.48 -12.73
C LEU A 284 -11.63 2.57 -12.09
N ALA A 285 -11.51 2.76 -10.78
CA ALA A 285 -12.11 3.87 -10.08
C ALA A 285 -11.07 4.95 -9.76
N VAL A 286 -9.89 4.54 -9.31
CA VAL A 286 -8.82 5.43 -8.86
C VAL A 286 -7.48 4.96 -9.40
N SER A 287 -6.62 5.91 -9.74
CA SER A 287 -5.19 5.70 -9.96
C SER A 287 -4.38 6.32 -8.83
N ASP A 288 -3.37 5.61 -8.40
CA ASP A 288 -2.44 6.01 -7.34
C ASP A 288 -1.01 5.57 -7.66
N CYS A 289 -0.07 5.78 -6.75
CA CYS A 289 1.33 5.41 -6.96
C CYS A 289 1.87 4.40 -5.94
N GLU A 290 1.10 3.96 -4.96
CA GLU A 290 1.63 3.22 -3.81
C GLU A 290 0.93 1.90 -3.51
N ASP A 291 -0.33 1.75 -3.93
CA ASP A 291 -1.14 0.60 -3.54
C ASP A 291 -0.45 -0.72 -3.86
N GLN A 292 0.13 -0.86 -5.06
CA GLN A 292 0.82 -2.07 -5.51
C GLN A 292 2.00 -2.43 -4.59
N GLY A 293 2.75 -1.42 -4.13
CA GLY A 293 3.88 -1.64 -3.21
C GLY A 293 3.42 -2.07 -1.82
N ILE A 294 2.39 -1.42 -1.28
CA ILE A 294 1.85 -1.75 0.05
C ILE A 294 1.23 -3.15 0.06
N VAL A 295 0.39 -3.50 -0.91
CA VAL A 295 -0.25 -4.83 -0.95
C VAL A 295 0.78 -5.95 -1.17
N LEU A 296 1.83 -5.70 -1.98
CA LEU A 296 2.94 -6.63 -2.13
C LEU A 296 3.65 -6.85 -0.78
N ALA A 297 4.03 -5.78 -0.09
CA ALA A 297 4.67 -5.87 1.22
C ALA A 297 3.81 -6.62 2.22
N MET A 298 2.51 -6.34 2.27
CA MET A 298 1.57 -7.02 3.17
C MET A 298 1.48 -8.52 2.90
N GLN A 299 1.49 -8.95 1.63
CA GLN A 299 1.49 -10.37 1.29
C GLN A 299 2.79 -11.07 1.70
N GLU A 300 3.94 -10.45 1.46
CA GLU A 300 5.22 -11.04 1.85
C GLU A 300 5.36 -11.10 3.39
N LEU A 301 4.90 -10.08 4.09
CA LEU A 301 4.89 -10.05 5.55
C LEU A 301 3.90 -11.07 6.16
N ASP A 302 2.78 -11.34 5.50
CA ASP A 302 1.83 -12.37 5.90
C ASP A 302 2.44 -13.77 5.79
N LYS A 303 3.13 -14.08 4.68
CA LYS A 303 3.90 -15.33 4.50
C LYS A 303 4.95 -15.51 5.60
N LEU A 304 5.55 -14.42 6.08
CA LEU A 304 6.52 -14.41 7.18
C LEU A 304 5.87 -14.46 8.57
N GLY A 305 4.53 -14.44 8.67
CA GLY A 305 3.79 -14.42 9.93
C GLY A 305 4.00 -13.14 10.74
N ARG A 306 4.33 -12.01 10.08
CA ARG A 306 4.54 -10.71 10.72
C ARG A 306 3.29 -9.87 10.80
N VAL A 307 2.37 -10.07 9.86
CA VAL A 307 1.07 -9.40 9.78
C VAL A 307 -0.03 -10.41 9.41
N ASP A 308 -1.28 -9.99 9.40
CA ASP A 308 -2.41 -10.67 8.78
C ASP A 308 -2.92 -9.79 7.63
N ALA A 309 -2.61 -10.14 6.39
CA ALA A 309 -2.98 -9.36 5.21
C ALA A 309 -4.50 -9.20 5.04
N LYS A 310 -5.31 -10.06 5.68
CA LYS A 310 -6.78 -9.94 5.68
C LYS A 310 -7.29 -8.74 6.48
N ARG A 311 -6.41 -8.06 7.25
CA ARG A 311 -6.70 -6.87 8.05
C ARG A 311 -6.32 -5.56 7.35
N LEU A 312 -5.97 -5.63 6.06
CA LEU A 312 -5.69 -4.44 5.25
C LEU A 312 -6.98 -3.89 4.64
N LEU A 313 -7.17 -2.59 4.80
CA LEU A 313 -8.12 -1.75 4.08
C LEU A 313 -7.35 -0.71 3.28
N VAL A 314 -7.83 -0.41 2.09
CA VAL A 314 -7.33 0.68 1.24
C VAL A 314 -8.48 1.65 1.00
N LEU A 315 -8.28 2.90 1.39
CA LEU A 315 -9.20 4.02 1.17
C LEU A 315 -8.50 5.06 0.32
N ARG A 316 -8.98 5.26 -0.90
CA ARG A 316 -8.52 6.32 -1.78
C ARG A 316 -9.59 7.39 -1.96
N THR A 317 -9.21 8.64 -1.81
CA THR A 317 -10.11 9.77 -2.05
C THR A 317 -9.63 10.58 -3.25
N THR A 318 -10.56 10.96 -4.12
CA THR A 318 -10.22 11.46 -5.44
C THR A 318 -9.94 12.96 -5.41
N SER A 319 -8.70 13.35 -5.72
CA SER A 319 -8.24 14.75 -5.68
C SER A 319 -8.30 15.47 -7.03
N ASN A 320 -8.26 14.74 -8.12
CA ASN A 320 -8.27 15.24 -9.50
C ASN A 320 -8.82 14.17 -10.45
N PHE A 321 -9.09 14.54 -11.70
CA PHE A 321 -9.34 13.54 -12.74
C PHE A 321 -8.04 13.15 -13.44
N VAL A 322 -7.93 11.87 -13.84
CA VAL A 322 -6.74 11.31 -14.50
C VAL A 322 -6.60 11.71 -15.98
N MET A 323 -7.59 12.41 -16.52
CA MET A 323 -7.57 12.89 -17.91
C MET A 323 -8.08 14.34 -17.99
N PRO A 324 -7.77 15.07 -19.10
CA PRO A 324 -8.25 16.42 -19.29
C PRO A 324 -9.76 16.46 -19.55
N PRO A 325 -10.42 17.56 -19.21
CA PRO A 325 -11.79 17.81 -19.67
C PRO A 325 -11.80 18.03 -21.21
N PRO A 326 -12.93 17.80 -21.86
CA PRO A 326 -13.06 18.00 -23.32
C PRO A 326 -12.55 19.37 -23.77
N GLY A 327 -11.76 19.39 -24.83
CA GLY A 327 -11.17 20.60 -25.44
C GLY A 327 -9.93 21.17 -24.72
N VAL A 328 -9.42 20.51 -23.70
CA VAL A 328 -8.18 20.91 -23.00
C VAL A 328 -7.08 19.87 -23.33
N SER A 329 -5.85 20.34 -23.55
CA SER A 329 -4.71 19.42 -23.75
C SER A 329 -4.35 18.68 -22.45
N ALA A 330 -3.80 17.47 -22.59
CA ALA A 330 -3.34 16.69 -21.42
C ALA A 330 -2.26 17.43 -20.63
N GLU A 331 -1.31 18.05 -21.35
CA GLU A 331 -0.25 18.88 -20.74
C GLU A 331 -0.85 19.99 -19.86
N LYS A 332 -1.74 20.83 -20.45
CA LYS A 332 -2.34 21.92 -19.69
C LYS A 332 -3.09 21.41 -18.47
N SER A 333 -3.88 20.37 -18.63
CA SER A 333 -4.67 19.78 -17.54
C SER A 333 -3.78 19.21 -16.42
N LEU A 334 -2.68 18.53 -16.78
CA LEU A 334 -1.72 18.02 -15.81
C LEU A 334 -1.11 19.14 -14.97
N PHE A 335 -0.59 20.18 -15.62
CA PHE A 335 0.05 21.28 -14.90
C PHE A 335 -0.92 22.17 -14.13
N ASP A 336 -2.17 22.34 -14.60
CA ASP A 336 -3.24 22.99 -13.84
C ASP A 336 -3.51 22.19 -12.54
N ASN A 337 -3.60 20.86 -12.59
CA ASN A 337 -3.83 20.01 -11.42
C ASN A 337 -2.67 20.07 -10.42
N LEU A 338 -1.43 20.08 -10.90
CA LEU A 338 -0.24 20.19 -10.04
C LEU A 338 -0.14 21.56 -9.38
N ALA A 339 -0.55 22.63 -10.07
CA ALA A 339 -0.52 23.97 -9.52
C ALA A 339 -1.62 24.22 -8.48
N SER A 340 -2.84 23.74 -8.73
CA SER A 340 -4.01 23.95 -7.86
C SER A 340 -5.17 23.06 -8.27
N SER A 341 -5.31 21.89 -7.64
CA SER A 341 -6.51 21.07 -7.81
C SER A 341 -7.59 21.48 -6.81
N PRO A 342 -8.80 21.87 -7.27
CA PRO A 342 -9.93 22.15 -6.37
C PRO A 342 -10.30 20.97 -5.48
N GLY A 343 -10.02 19.73 -5.93
CA GLY A 343 -10.31 18.52 -5.17
C GLY A 343 -9.28 18.15 -4.10
N TYR A 344 -8.12 18.81 -4.05
CA TYR A 344 -7.03 18.40 -3.16
C TYR A 344 -7.40 18.40 -1.67
N LEU A 345 -7.72 19.57 -1.12
CA LEU A 345 -8.11 19.68 0.30
C LEU A 345 -9.43 18.96 0.62
N PRO A 346 -10.47 19.03 -0.22
CA PRO A 346 -11.66 18.23 -0.03
C PRO A 346 -11.40 16.72 0.02
N ALA A 347 -10.49 16.21 -0.82
CA ALA A 347 -10.12 14.79 -0.79
C ALA A 347 -9.43 14.39 0.52
N LEU A 348 -8.48 15.19 1.01
CA LEU A 348 -7.83 14.93 2.29
C LEU A 348 -8.81 14.94 3.47
N ASP A 349 -9.75 15.88 3.49
CA ASP A 349 -10.79 15.95 4.53
C ASP A 349 -11.76 14.76 4.43
N ALA A 350 -12.16 14.37 3.22
CA ALA A 350 -12.98 13.19 2.97
C ALA A 350 -12.29 11.90 3.43
N ASN A 351 -10.98 11.79 3.16
CA ASN A 351 -10.18 10.64 3.57
C ASN A 351 -10.21 10.44 5.09
N TYR A 352 -9.92 11.49 5.85
CA TYR A 352 -10.02 11.44 7.31
C TYR A 352 -11.47 11.17 7.76
N LYS A 353 -12.47 11.86 7.23
CA LYS A 353 -13.87 11.71 7.64
C LYS A 353 -14.38 10.28 7.47
N VAL A 354 -14.02 9.64 6.39
CA VAL A 354 -14.45 8.26 6.10
C VAL A 354 -13.60 7.26 6.89
N GLY A 355 -12.28 7.40 6.84
CA GLY A 355 -11.36 6.49 7.49
C GLY A 355 -11.51 6.46 9.01
N SER A 356 -11.73 7.63 9.65
CA SER A 356 -11.87 7.73 11.11
C SER A 356 -13.10 7.01 11.66
N VAL A 357 -14.17 6.86 10.90
CA VAL A 357 -15.34 6.06 11.29
C VAL A 357 -14.96 4.60 11.47
N VAL A 358 -14.22 4.04 10.51
CA VAL A 358 -13.76 2.66 10.53
C VAL A 358 -12.73 2.45 11.66
N VAL A 359 -11.76 3.35 11.77
CA VAL A 359 -10.75 3.33 12.85
C VAL A 359 -11.42 3.34 14.21
N SER A 360 -12.37 4.24 14.44
CA SER A 360 -13.11 4.34 15.70
C SER A 360 -13.90 3.07 16.00
N ALA A 361 -14.57 2.48 15.00
CA ALA A 361 -15.31 1.23 15.16
C ALA A 361 -14.39 0.07 15.57
N ILE A 362 -13.20 -0.06 14.96
CA ILE A 362 -12.22 -1.09 15.32
C ILE A 362 -11.71 -0.88 16.76
N LEU A 363 -11.33 0.35 17.12
CA LEU A 363 -10.79 0.66 18.44
C LEU A 363 -11.81 0.42 19.57
N GLN A 364 -13.07 0.83 19.35
CA GLN A 364 -14.16 0.66 20.32
C GLN A 364 -14.55 -0.80 20.52
N ASN A 365 -14.46 -1.62 19.48
CA ASN A 365 -14.84 -3.04 19.52
C ASN A 365 -13.61 -3.96 19.46
N TRP A 366 -12.46 -3.50 19.96
CA TRP A 366 -11.18 -4.20 19.85
C TRP A 366 -11.22 -5.64 20.35
N GLU A 367 -11.87 -5.89 21.49
CA GLU A 367 -11.94 -7.24 22.08
C GLU A 367 -12.60 -8.27 21.16
N GLN A 368 -13.54 -7.84 20.33
CA GLN A 368 -14.16 -8.66 19.30
C GLN A 368 -13.24 -8.75 18.06
N TYR A 369 -12.83 -7.61 17.52
CA TYR A 369 -12.16 -7.55 16.21
C TYR A 369 -10.70 -7.98 16.23
N LYS A 370 -10.03 -8.02 17.39
CA LYS A 370 -8.69 -8.60 17.48
C LYS A 370 -8.64 -10.09 17.11
N ASN A 371 -9.74 -10.83 17.33
CA ASN A 371 -9.84 -12.26 17.10
C ASN A 371 -10.68 -12.62 15.86
N GLN A 372 -11.60 -11.77 15.47
CA GLN A 372 -12.52 -12.00 14.34
C GLN A 372 -12.57 -10.76 13.47
N VAL A 373 -12.02 -10.88 12.26
CA VAL A 373 -12.13 -9.82 11.24
C VAL A 373 -13.59 -9.66 10.82
N PRO A 374 -14.13 -8.43 10.75
CA PRO A 374 -15.51 -8.15 10.33
C PRO A 374 -15.86 -8.71 8.97
#